data_70cd573e22dd3bddf98b1a8834fdd331
#
_entry.id   70cd573e22dd3bddf98b1a8834fdd331
#
_cell.length_a   1.000
_cell.length_b   1.000
_cell.length_c   1.000
_cell.angle_alpha   90.00
_cell.angle_beta   90.00
_cell.angle_gamma   90.00
#
_symmetry.space_group_name_H-M   'P 1'
#
loop_
_entity.id
_entity.type
_entity.pdbx_description
1 polymer ?
#
loop_
_entity_poly.entity_id
_entity_poly.type
_entity_poly.pdbx_seq_one_letter_code
_entity_poly.pdbx_strand_id
1 'polypeptide(L)'
;MRVLAISGSLRSRSSNRALLDAAASLLPAGMTWQTYEGLTELPYFNPDDDEDGRPVPLAVADLRARVIAADGWVISSPEYAHGVPGSLKNALDWLVSCPELPGKPVLLLNASAAGGSFAQAALAETLRTMSLHLLEDSLTAPFLPRKLQEGGALEPGAARKLRDALEALAAAIRRRPPQ
;
A
#
# COMPACT_ATOMS: atom_id res chain seq x y z
N MET A 1 -0.66 16.40 3.77
CA MET A 1 -1.26 15.05 3.75
C MET A 1 -0.12 14.04 3.70
N ARG A 2 -0.07 13.14 4.68
CA ARG A 2 0.98 12.12 4.82
C ARG A 2 0.51 10.83 4.17
N VAL A 3 1.28 10.30 3.23
CA VAL A 3 1.00 9.03 2.55
C VAL A 3 2.01 7.99 2.98
N LEU A 4 1.54 6.82 3.40
CA LEU A 4 2.36 5.65 3.66
C LEU A 4 2.34 4.72 2.46
N ALA A 5 3.52 4.42 1.92
CA ALA A 5 3.69 3.49 0.82
C ALA A 5 4.18 2.14 1.34
N ILE A 6 3.55 1.06 0.89
CA ILE A 6 3.88 -0.30 1.30
C ILE A 6 4.13 -1.15 0.06
N SER A 7 5.35 -1.70 -0.05
CA SER A 7 5.68 -2.69 -1.09
C SER A 7 5.41 -4.09 -0.57
N GLY A 8 4.51 -4.84 -1.19
CA GLY A 8 4.30 -6.27 -0.87
C GLY A 8 5.46 -7.18 -1.30
N SER A 9 6.49 -6.62 -1.95
CA SER A 9 7.65 -7.38 -2.42
C SER A 9 8.88 -7.09 -1.57
N LEU A 10 9.50 -8.14 -1.05
CA LEU A 10 10.77 -8.05 -0.32
C LEU A 10 11.99 -8.14 -1.24
N ARG A 11 11.78 -8.30 -2.54
CA ARG A 11 12.88 -8.44 -3.51
C ARG A 11 13.62 -7.12 -3.68
N SER A 12 14.96 -7.12 -3.64
CA SER A 12 15.80 -5.92 -3.80
C SER A 12 15.58 -5.19 -5.14
N ARG A 13 15.37 -5.94 -6.24
CA ARG A 13 15.02 -5.41 -7.57
C ARG A 13 13.53 -5.62 -7.84
N SER A 14 12.69 -5.00 -7.04
CA SER A 14 11.24 -5.12 -7.15
C SER A 14 10.65 -4.09 -8.10
N SER A 15 9.90 -4.55 -9.11
CA SER A 15 9.11 -3.65 -9.98
C SER A 15 8.03 -2.90 -9.20
N ASN A 16 7.47 -3.51 -8.15
CA ASN A 16 6.50 -2.86 -7.28
C ASN A 16 7.15 -1.73 -6.47
N ARG A 17 8.38 -1.91 -5.98
CA ARG A 17 9.13 -0.85 -5.33
C ARG A 17 9.45 0.29 -6.31
N ALA A 18 9.94 -0.04 -7.51
CA ALA A 18 10.22 0.95 -8.53
C ALA A 18 8.97 1.76 -8.94
N LEU A 19 7.78 1.12 -8.94
CA LEU A 19 6.52 1.81 -9.19
C LEU A 19 6.17 2.78 -8.05
N LEU A 20 6.41 2.40 -6.79
CA LEU A 20 6.22 3.29 -5.64
C LEU A 20 7.20 4.48 -5.67
N ASP A 21 8.46 4.24 -6.04
CA ASP A 21 9.46 5.31 -6.17
C ASP A 21 9.09 6.30 -7.29
N ALA A 22 8.57 5.78 -8.41
CA ALA A 22 8.03 6.61 -9.48
C ALA A 22 6.78 7.40 -9.03
N ALA A 23 5.90 6.80 -8.23
CA ALA A 23 4.74 7.49 -7.65
C ALA A 23 5.17 8.63 -6.72
N ALA A 24 6.19 8.41 -5.89
CA ALA A 24 6.74 9.43 -5.02
C ALA A 24 7.22 10.67 -5.78
N SER A 25 7.78 10.50 -6.99
CA SER A 25 8.23 11.62 -7.84
C SER A 25 7.08 12.40 -8.51
N LEU A 26 5.87 11.88 -8.48
CA LEU A 26 4.67 12.46 -9.11
C LEU A 26 3.64 12.97 -8.10
N LEU A 27 4.03 13.11 -6.83
CA LEU A 27 3.10 13.52 -5.76
C LEU A 27 2.47 14.88 -6.03
N PRO A 28 1.16 15.02 -5.82
CA PRO A 28 0.49 16.31 -5.76
C PRO A 28 1.08 17.24 -4.69
N ALA A 29 0.99 18.54 -4.91
CA ALA A 29 1.44 19.54 -3.95
C ALA A 29 0.75 19.36 -2.58
N GLY A 30 1.52 19.51 -1.51
CA GLY A 30 1.03 19.37 -0.13
C GLY A 30 0.91 17.92 0.37
N MET A 31 1.33 16.94 -0.42
CA MET A 31 1.50 15.56 0.03
C MET A 31 2.96 15.28 0.41
N THR A 32 3.15 14.43 1.41
CA THR A 32 4.46 13.86 1.78
C THR A 32 4.38 12.35 1.69
N TRP A 33 5.50 11.72 1.37
CA TRP A 33 5.61 10.28 1.14
C TRP A 33 6.55 9.65 2.13
N GLN A 34 6.11 8.54 2.72
CA GLN A 34 6.95 7.69 3.56
C GLN A 34 6.79 6.24 3.09
N THR A 35 7.90 5.55 2.85
CA THR A 35 7.87 4.13 2.54
C THR A 35 8.06 3.32 3.82
N TYR A 36 7.24 2.28 4.01
CA TYR A 36 7.40 1.32 5.09
C TYR A 36 8.36 0.21 4.66
N GLU A 37 9.43 0.05 5.42
CA GLU A 37 10.51 -0.93 5.12
C GLU A 37 10.50 -2.12 6.08
N GLY A 38 9.67 -2.12 7.12
CA GLY A 38 9.73 -3.07 8.24
C GLY A 38 8.98 -4.38 8.05
N LEU A 39 8.54 -4.75 6.83
CA LEU A 39 7.77 -6.00 6.63
C LEU A 39 8.53 -7.26 7.05
N THR A 40 9.86 -7.27 6.94
CA THR A 40 10.70 -8.41 7.33
C THR A 40 10.93 -8.53 8.83
N GLU A 41 10.64 -7.48 9.58
CA GLU A 41 10.86 -7.41 11.02
C GLU A 41 9.64 -7.86 11.83
N LEU A 42 8.48 -7.95 11.15
CA LEU A 42 7.24 -8.36 11.80
C LEU A 42 7.26 -9.84 12.14
N PRO A 43 7.00 -10.23 13.40
CA PRO A 43 6.76 -11.62 13.74
C PRO A 43 5.49 -12.12 13.02
N TYR A 44 5.34 -13.43 12.92
CA TYR A 44 4.08 -13.99 12.43
C TYR A 44 2.95 -13.61 13.38
N PHE A 45 1.84 -13.18 12.80
CA PHE A 45 0.65 -12.82 13.56
C PHE A 45 0.14 -14.03 14.34
N ASN A 46 -0.09 -13.80 15.62
CA ASN A 46 -0.78 -14.72 16.51
C ASN A 46 -1.79 -13.89 17.31
N PRO A 47 -3.09 -14.24 17.30
CA PRO A 47 -4.11 -13.54 18.07
C PRO A 47 -3.77 -13.42 19.58
N ASP A 48 -3.08 -14.42 20.15
CA ASP A 48 -2.70 -14.42 21.57
C ASP A 48 -1.70 -13.28 21.89
N ASP A 49 -0.99 -12.78 20.89
CA ASP A 49 -0.02 -11.67 21.03
C ASP A 49 -0.67 -10.31 20.73
N ASP A 50 -1.98 -10.28 20.42
CA ASP A 50 -2.76 -9.08 20.09
C ASP A 50 -3.99 -8.93 21.01
N GLU A 51 -3.92 -9.43 22.22
CA GLU A 51 -4.95 -9.28 23.23
C GLU A 51 -4.95 -7.87 23.86
N ASP A 52 -6.14 -7.37 24.17
CA ASP A 52 -6.31 -6.09 24.87
C ASP A 52 -5.49 -6.03 26.17
N GLY A 53 -4.74 -4.93 26.32
CA GLY A 53 -3.90 -4.69 27.48
C GLY A 53 -2.51 -5.38 27.46
N ARG A 54 -2.21 -6.15 26.42
CA ARG A 54 -0.87 -6.69 26.18
C ARG A 54 -0.01 -5.76 25.31
N PRO A 55 1.28 -5.59 25.61
CA PRO A 55 2.18 -4.86 24.71
C PRO A 55 2.45 -5.70 23.47
N VAL A 56 2.15 -5.15 22.30
CA VAL A 56 2.51 -5.77 21.02
C VAL A 56 4.04 -5.70 20.77
N PRO A 57 4.61 -6.59 19.95
CA PRO A 57 6.02 -6.52 19.56
C PRO A 57 6.40 -5.13 18.99
N LEU A 58 7.63 -4.66 19.24
CA LEU A 58 8.08 -3.33 18.84
C LEU A 58 7.92 -3.05 17.34
N ALA A 59 8.19 -4.02 16.48
CA ALA A 59 8.00 -3.89 15.03
C ALA A 59 6.53 -3.68 14.67
N VAL A 60 5.61 -4.34 15.38
CA VAL A 60 4.16 -4.17 15.21
C VAL A 60 3.72 -2.79 15.70
N ALA A 61 4.24 -2.33 16.85
CA ALA A 61 3.97 -0.99 17.38
C ALA A 61 4.43 0.11 16.39
N ASP A 62 5.63 -0.05 15.76
CA ASP A 62 6.11 0.87 14.71
C ASP A 62 5.19 0.85 13.49
N LEU A 63 4.79 -0.34 13.00
CA LEU A 63 3.84 -0.45 11.90
C LEU A 63 2.54 0.29 12.21
N ARG A 64 1.92 0.01 13.37
CA ARG A 64 0.68 0.65 13.81
C ARG A 64 0.83 2.17 13.91
N ALA A 65 1.89 2.66 14.52
CA ALA A 65 2.15 4.09 14.62
C ALA A 65 2.22 4.77 13.24
N ARG A 66 2.89 4.15 12.25
CA ARG A 66 3.01 4.69 10.90
C ARG A 66 1.69 4.67 10.13
N VAL A 67 0.95 3.57 10.20
CA VAL A 67 -0.35 3.46 9.49
C VAL A 67 -1.40 4.38 10.10
N ILE A 68 -1.39 4.59 11.41
CA ILE A 68 -2.27 5.54 12.11
C ILE A 68 -1.91 6.96 11.71
N ALA A 69 -0.62 7.30 11.74
CA ALA A 69 -0.13 8.64 11.43
C ALA A 69 -0.33 9.06 9.97
N ALA A 70 -0.48 8.12 9.04
CA ALA A 70 -0.72 8.41 7.63
C ALA A 70 -2.18 8.80 7.37
N ASP A 71 -2.39 9.77 6.49
CA ASP A 71 -3.72 10.20 6.06
C ASP A 71 -4.32 9.25 5.00
N GLY A 72 -3.46 8.54 4.25
CA GLY A 72 -3.84 7.53 3.26
C GLY A 72 -2.67 6.61 2.92
N TRP A 73 -2.96 5.49 2.25
CA TRP A 73 -1.95 4.50 1.89
C TRP A 73 -1.86 4.30 0.38
N VAL A 74 -0.67 3.93 -0.08
CA VAL A 74 -0.43 3.38 -1.42
C VAL A 74 0.22 2.01 -1.26
N ILE A 75 -0.43 0.97 -1.75
CA ILE A 75 0.10 -0.39 -1.69
C ILE A 75 0.40 -0.88 -3.10
N SER A 76 1.63 -1.35 -3.33
CA SER A 76 2.00 -2.02 -4.57
C SER A 76 2.45 -3.45 -4.26
N SER A 77 1.71 -4.45 -4.78
CA SER A 77 1.91 -5.85 -4.42
C SER A 77 2.09 -6.73 -5.65
N PRO A 78 3.06 -7.67 -5.64
CA PRO A 78 3.12 -8.75 -6.61
C PRO A 78 2.05 -9.80 -6.33
N GLU A 79 1.91 -10.72 -7.27
CA GLU A 79 1.14 -11.95 -7.10
C GLU A 79 2.08 -13.14 -6.96
N TYR A 80 1.93 -13.93 -5.90
CA TYR A 80 2.65 -15.17 -5.68
C TYR A 80 1.65 -16.32 -5.50
N ALA A 81 1.72 -17.32 -6.37
CA ALA A 81 0.81 -18.46 -6.35
C ALA A 81 -0.68 -18.05 -6.28
N HIS A 82 -1.07 -17.08 -7.09
CA HIS A 82 -2.41 -16.49 -7.15
C HIS A 82 -2.85 -15.81 -5.82
N GLY A 83 -1.93 -15.45 -4.95
CA GLY A 83 -2.23 -14.83 -3.65
C GLY A 83 -1.42 -13.57 -3.35
N VAL A 84 -1.86 -12.90 -2.30
CA VAL A 84 -1.13 -11.79 -1.66
C VAL A 84 0.14 -12.35 -1.04
N PRO A 85 1.32 -11.69 -1.19
CA PRO A 85 2.54 -12.11 -0.49
C PRO A 85 2.32 -12.28 1.01
N GLY A 86 2.82 -13.39 1.57
CA GLY A 86 2.63 -13.71 3.00
C GLY A 86 3.11 -12.62 3.95
N SER A 87 4.21 -11.93 3.62
CA SER A 87 4.72 -10.81 4.42
C SER A 87 3.75 -9.62 4.47
N LEU A 88 3.11 -9.29 3.35
CA LEU A 88 2.10 -8.23 3.30
C LEU A 88 0.83 -8.66 4.03
N LYS A 89 0.37 -9.92 3.80
CA LYS A 89 -0.82 -10.43 4.50
C LYS A 89 -0.60 -10.45 6.02
N ASN A 90 0.57 -10.89 6.47
CA ASN A 90 0.96 -10.87 7.89
C ASN A 90 0.90 -9.46 8.49
N ALA A 91 1.41 -8.46 7.76
CA ALA A 91 1.32 -7.07 8.21
C ALA A 91 -0.14 -6.60 8.33
N LEU A 92 -1.01 -6.98 7.38
CA LEU A 92 -2.43 -6.62 7.45
C LEU A 92 -3.15 -7.33 8.59
N ASP A 93 -2.77 -8.58 8.92
CA ASP A 93 -3.34 -9.30 10.06
C ASP A 93 -3.07 -8.59 11.38
N TRP A 94 -1.84 -8.06 11.58
CA TRP A 94 -1.48 -7.23 12.73
C TRP A 94 -2.24 -5.90 12.83
N LEU A 95 -2.93 -5.49 11.76
CA LEU A 95 -3.68 -4.23 11.71
C LEU A 95 -5.19 -4.39 11.89
N VAL A 96 -5.70 -5.62 11.94
CA VAL A 96 -7.15 -5.87 12.04
C VAL A 96 -7.77 -5.26 13.31
N SER A 97 -7.03 -5.26 14.42
CA SER A 97 -7.47 -4.70 15.70
C SER A 97 -7.28 -3.18 15.84
N CYS A 98 -6.79 -2.48 14.79
CA CYS A 98 -6.55 -1.03 14.86
C CYS A 98 -7.85 -0.24 14.59
N PRO A 99 -8.47 0.40 15.60
CA PRO A 99 -9.75 1.09 15.44
C PRO A 99 -9.64 2.40 14.63
N GLU A 100 -8.44 2.92 14.39
CA GLU A 100 -8.21 4.19 13.66
C GLU A 100 -8.18 4.00 12.13
N LEU A 101 -8.24 2.77 11.64
CA LEU A 101 -8.11 2.48 10.20
C LEU A 101 -9.41 2.63 9.40
N PRO A 102 -10.63 2.37 9.92
CA PRO A 102 -11.85 2.46 9.13
C PRO A 102 -11.96 3.79 8.36
N GLY A 103 -12.36 3.67 7.09
CA GLY A 103 -12.50 4.82 6.19
C GLY A 103 -11.20 5.43 5.69
N LYS A 104 -10.01 4.93 6.07
CA LYS A 104 -8.73 5.45 5.57
C LYS A 104 -8.58 5.13 4.08
N PRO A 105 -8.29 6.13 3.22
CA PRO A 105 -8.16 5.92 1.77
C PRO A 105 -6.95 5.08 1.42
N VAL A 106 -7.14 4.11 0.53
CA VAL A 106 -6.07 3.23 0.02
C VAL A 106 -6.12 3.20 -1.50
N LEU A 107 -4.97 3.46 -2.11
CA LEU A 107 -4.72 3.28 -3.54
C LEU A 107 -3.92 2.00 -3.76
N LEU A 108 -4.42 1.10 -4.60
CA LEU A 108 -3.68 -0.09 -5.03
C LEU A 108 -2.97 0.16 -6.36
N LEU A 109 -1.71 -0.19 -6.41
CA LEU A 109 -0.89 -0.19 -7.61
C LEU A 109 -0.40 -1.62 -7.90
N ASN A 110 -0.21 -1.94 -9.18
CA ASN A 110 0.28 -3.25 -9.59
C ASN A 110 1.31 -3.12 -10.71
N ALA A 111 2.50 -3.65 -10.48
CA ALA A 111 3.61 -3.69 -11.45
C ALA A 111 3.76 -5.06 -12.13
N SER A 112 2.81 -5.96 -11.97
CA SER A 112 2.88 -7.31 -12.54
C SER A 112 2.67 -7.29 -14.05
N ALA A 113 3.58 -7.93 -14.80
CA ALA A 113 3.45 -8.12 -16.24
C ALA A 113 2.30 -9.08 -16.61
N ALA A 114 1.94 -9.99 -15.71
CA ALA A 114 0.86 -10.97 -15.89
C ALA A 114 -0.51 -10.45 -15.37
N GLY A 115 -0.59 -9.18 -14.94
CA GLY A 115 -1.82 -8.57 -14.44
C GLY A 115 -2.06 -8.77 -12.93
N GLY A 116 -1.72 -9.92 -12.35
CA GLY A 116 -1.84 -10.18 -10.90
C GLY A 116 -3.26 -10.04 -10.36
N SER A 117 -4.27 -10.44 -11.13
CA SER A 117 -5.69 -10.18 -10.84
C SER A 117 -6.18 -10.90 -9.57
N PHE A 118 -5.67 -12.09 -9.30
CA PHE A 118 -6.05 -12.86 -8.10
C PHE A 118 -5.57 -12.20 -6.82
N ALA A 119 -4.28 -11.82 -6.78
CA ALA A 119 -3.73 -11.13 -5.62
C ALA A 119 -4.37 -9.76 -5.41
N GLN A 120 -4.66 -9.01 -6.49
CA GLN A 120 -5.34 -7.71 -6.40
C GLN A 120 -6.76 -7.87 -5.86
N ALA A 121 -7.52 -8.86 -6.34
CA ALA A 121 -8.87 -9.13 -5.83
C ALA A 121 -8.85 -9.54 -4.36
N ALA A 122 -7.95 -10.46 -3.97
CA ALA A 122 -7.80 -10.90 -2.59
C ALA A 122 -7.35 -9.76 -1.65
N LEU A 123 -6.43 -8.92 -2.09
CA LEU A 123 -5.98 -7.75 -1.34
C LEU A 123 -7.10 -6.72 -1.18
N ALA A 124 -7.83 -6.44 -2.26
CA ALA A 124 -8.98 -5.54 -2.22
C ALA A 124 -10.04 -6.02 -1.24
N GLU A 125 -10.37 -7.31 -1.23
CA GLU A 125 -11.30 -7.92 -0.29
C GLU A 125 -10.81 -7.79 1.16
N THR A 126 -9.54 -8.11 1.41
CA THR A 126 -8.93 -7.94 2.74
C THR A 126 -9.07 -6.50 3.26
N LEU A 127 -8.73 -5.52 2.42
CA LEU A 127 -8.79 -4.10 2.81
C LEU A 127 -10.22 -3.62 3.05
N ARG A 128 -11.20 -4.10 2.25
CA ARG A 128 -12.63 -3.80 2.48
C ARG A 128 -13.14 -4.41 3.79
N THR A 129 -12.75 -5.66 4.08
CA THR A 129 -13.10 -6.34 5.35
C THR A 129 -12.56 -5.58 6.55
N MET A 130 -11.38 -4.95 6.41
CA MET A 130 -10.80 -4.03 7.42
C MET A 130 -11.47 -2.64 7.42
N SER A 131 -12.56 -2.45 6.66
CA SER A 131 -13.29 -1.18 6.53
C SER A 131 -12.47 -0.02 5.98
N LEU A 132 -11.39 -0.29 5.25
CA LEU A 132 -10.61 0.75 4.56
C LEU A 132 -11.37 1.24 3.33
N HIS A 133 -11.18 2.51 2.97
CA HIS A 133 -11.76 3.10 1.77
C HIS A 133 -10.84 2.84 0.56
N LEU A 134 -11.07 1.72 -0.12
CA LEU A 134 -10.35 1.39 -1.34
C LEU A 134 -10.81 2.26 -2.49
N LEU A 135 -9.87 2.95 -3.15
CA LEU A 135 -10.17 3.77 -4.33
C LEU A 135 -10.48 2.88 -5.54
N GLU A 136 -11.58 3.19 -6.25
CA GLU A 136 -11.98 2.45 -7.46
C GLU A 136 -10.98 2.66 -8.61
N ASP A 137 -10.33 3.83 -8.66
CA ASP A 137 -9.24 4.16 -9.58
C ASP A 137 -7.93 3.42 -9.28
N SER A 138 -7.97 2.44 -8.36
CA SER A 138 -6.82 1.55 -8.12
C SER A 138 -6.35 0.95 -9.44
N LEU A 139 -5.11 1.29 -9.80
CA LEU A 139 -4.58 0.96 -11.12
C LEU A 139 -4.29 -0.53 -11.20
N THR A 140 -5.24 -1.26 -11.77
CA THR A 140 -5.05 -2.67 -12.17
C THR A 140 -4.30 -2.79 -13.49
N ALA A 141 -3.96 -1.68 -14.14
CA ALA A 141 -3.17 -1.70 -15.34
C ALA A 141 -1.75 -2.20 -15.01
N PRO A 142 -1.28 -3.28 -15.66
CA PRO A 142 0.06 -3.76 -15.45
C PRO A 142 1.05 -2.65 -15.82
N PHE A 143 1.66 -2.04 -14.81
CA PHE A 143 2.83 -1.19 -15.00
C PHE A 143 4.01 -2.09 -15.30
N LEU A 144 4.16 -2.41 -16.59
CA LEU A 144 5.25 -3.26 -17.03
C LEU A 144 6.59 -2.59 -16.70
N PRO A 145 7.60 -3.36 -16.27
CA PRO A 145 8.97 -2.86 -16.15
C PRO A 145 9.47 -2.19 -17.44
N ARG A 146 8.93 -2.56 -18.61
CA ARG A 146 9.19 -1.95 -19.92
C ARG A 146 8.70 -0.50 -20.04
N LYS A 147 7.84 -0.01 -19.13
CA LYS A 147 7.37 1.38 -19.10
C LYS A 147 8.23 2.26 -18.21
N LEU A 148 9.16 1.67 -17.46
CA LEU A 148 10.26 2.38 -16.83
C LEU A 148 11.36 2.52 -17.87
N GLN A 149 11.59 3.73 -18.36
CA GLN A 149 12.69 4.06 -19.26
C GLN A 149 14.03 3.88 -18.51
N GLU A 150 15.13 3.77 -19.24
CA GLU A 150 16.47 3.87 -18.66
C GLU A 150 16.57 5.16 -17.82
N GLY A 151 16.88 5.02 -16.52
CA GLY A 151 16.84 6.13 -15.55
C GLY A 151 15.58 6.17 -14.66
N GLY A 152 14.66 5.20 -14.77
CA GLY A 152 13.50 5.08 -13.85
C GLY A 152 12.30 5.98 -14.17
N ALA A 153 12.35 6.74 -15.27
CA ALA A 153 11.24 7.57 -15.70
C ALA A 153 10.12 6.72 -16.32
N LEU A 154 8.87 7.02 -15.98
CA LEU A 154 7.70 6.40 -16.61
C LEU A 154 7.44 6.98 -18.00
N GLU A 155 6.92 6.16 -18.93
CA GLU A 155 6.33 6.65 -20.16
C GLU A 155 5.25 7.71 -19.88
N PRO A 156 5.11 8.76 -20.72
CA PRO A 156 4.20 9.88 -20.46
C PRO A 156 2.75 9.46 -20.18
N GLY A 157 2.24 8.45 -20.87
CA GLY A 157 0.88 7.93 -20.65
C GLY A 157 0.71 7.22 -19.31
N ALA A 158 1.73 6.46 -18.87
CA ALA A 158 1.75 5.80 -17.57
C ALA A 158 1.91 6.83 -16.44
N ALA A 159 2.78 7.83 -16.63
CA ALA A 159 2.98 8.90 -15.66
C ALA A 159 1.70 9.72 -15.44
N ARG A 160 0.93 9.99 -16.52
CA ARG A 160 -0.36 10.68 -16.40
C ARG A 160 -1.35 9.87 -15.57
N LYS A 161 -1.57 8.60 -15.92
CA LYS A 161 -2.48 7.72 -15.16
C LYS A 161 -2.11 7.63 -13.69
N LEU A 162 -0.81 7.53 -13.38
CA LEU A 162 -0.34 7.48 -12.00
C LEU A 162 -0.58 8.80 -11.27
N ARG A 163 -0.39 9.93 -11.95
CA ARG A 163 -0.70 11.25 -11.38
C ARG A 163 -2.19 11.39 -11.11
N ASP A 164 -3.05 11.01 -12.05
CA ASP A 164 -4.50 11.07 -11.90
C ASP A 164 -4.96 10.23 -10.69
N ALA A 165 -4.38 9.02 -10.49
CA ALA A 165 -4.67 8.18 -9.34
C ALA A 165 -4.18 8.79 -8.00
N LEU A 166 -3.03 9.45 -7.99
CA LEU A 166 -2.54 10.16 -6.80
C LEU A 166 -3.39 11.39 -6.47
N GLU A 167 -3.90 12.10 -7.47
CA GLU A 167 -4.87 13.20 -7.26
C GLU A 167 -6.21 12.67 -6.71
N ALA A 168 -6.67 11.51 -7.19
CA ALA A 168 -7.86 10.86 -6.63
C ALA A 168 -7.65 10.48 -5.15
N LEU A 169 -6.46 9.96 -4.80
CA LEU A 169 -6.08 9.71 -3.40
C LEU A 169 -6.10 10.99 -2.57
N ALA A 170 -5.47 12.06 -3.08
CA ALA A 170 -5.46 13.36 -2.40
C ALA A 170 -6.88 13.90 -2.17
N ALA A 171 -7.76 13.75 -3.16
CA ALA A 171 -9.16 14.16 -3.05
C ALA A 171 -9.92 13.31 -2.00
N ALA A 172 -9.67 12.01 -1.95
CA ALA A 172 -10.28 11.12 -0.96
C ALA A 172 -9.81 11.46 0.48
N ILE A 173 -8.52 11.75 0.67
CA ILE A 173 -7.97 12.18 1.96
C ILE A 173 -8.64 13.48 2.41
N ARG A 174 -8.78 14.48 1.53
CA ARG A 174 -9.44 15.76 1.86
C ARG A 174 -10.92 15.61 2.25
N ARG A 175 -11.62 14.62 1.68
CA ARG A 175 -13.04 14.36 1.98
C ARG A 175 -13.26 13.55 3.27
N ARG A 176 -12.22 12.89 3.79
CA ARG A 176 -12.34 12.14 5.04
C ARG A 176 -12.57 13.10 6.20
N PRO A 177 -13.62 12.91 7.02
CA PRO A 177 -13.81 13.72 8.22
C PRO A 177 -12.62 13.52 9.18
N PRO A 178 -12.22 14.54 9.94
CA PRO A 178 -11.23 14.38 10.99
C PRO A 178 -11.71 13.35 12.02
N GLN A 179 -10.82 12.48 12.45
CA GLN A 179 -11.05 11.50 13.51
C GLN A 179 -10.75 12.12 14.86
#